data_f952fbaf1ed1bf9868184f5c158e68ef
#
_entry.id   f952fbaf1ed1bf9868184f5c158e68ef
#
_cell.length_a   1.000
_cell.length_b   1.000
_cell.length_c   1.000
_cell.angle_alpha   90.00
_cell.angle_beta   90.00
_cell.angle_gamma   90.00
#
_symmetry.space_group_name_H-M   'P 1'
#
loop_
_entity.id
_entity.type
_entity.pdbx_description
1 polymer ?
#
loop_
_entity_poly.entity_id
_entity_poly.type
_entity_poly.pdbx_seq_one_letter_code
_entity_poly.pdbx_strand_id
1 'polypeptide(L)'
;MTTVKSLSREMKFFLLALIPIYFISVGLIIQPFDSIVTGIYEIIWEPDFLITDYIAVGGMGAAFVNAGMMALISIYFVYSLGMEMDGHTITSCCLMFGFSLFGKNLMNIWAIFLGVFLYAKYHKMHLSNYIYVGIYGTSLSPIITQLMHVVELPIWQRFCVTILVGICIGFVLPPLATHSHYAHKGYSLYNVGFASGIIATVLVSTFKSFGIETEARLIWSSGNDAMLLGLLFVLFAGMSVVAVLWRGKDTLLGYEKLLGTTGIGGTDYLLELGGAVTLLNMGLNG
;
A
#
# COMPACT_ATOMS: atom_id res chain seq x y z
N MET A 1 30.24 -24.85 4.45
CA MET A 1 29.08 -24.09 3.94
C MET A 1 27.84 -24.91 4.29
N THR A 2 27.20 -24.61 5.40
CA THR A 2 25.90 -25.20 5.75
C THR A 2 24.87 -24.61 4.79
N THR A 3 24.32 -25.46 3.94
CA THR A 3 23.18 -25.11 3.08
C THR A 3 22.02 -24.65 3.97
N VAL A 4 21.87 -23.36 4.08
CA VAL A 4 20.76 -22.76 4.82
C VAL A 4 19.49 -23.09 4.05
N LYS A 5 18.64 -23.92 4.65
CA LYS A 5 17.33 -24.27 4.12
C LYS A 5 16.56 -22.95 3.88
N SER A 6 16.36 -22.55 2.65
CA SER A 6 15.52 -21.38 2.31
C SER A 6 14.12 -21.64 2.87
N LEU A 7 13.51 -20.61 3.46
CA LEU A 7 12.12 -20.72 3.90
C LEU A 7 11.23 -21.09 2.70
N SER A 8 10.21 -21.91 2.96
CA SER A 8 9.20 -22.18 1.94
C SER A 8 8.48 -20.90 1.57
N ARG A 9 7.91 -20.87 0.37
CA ARG A 9 7.14 -19.73 -0.12
C ARG A 9 6.02 -19.34 0.86
N GLU A 10 5.28 -20.34 1.33
CA GLU A 10 4.17 -20.16 2.28
C GLU A 10 4.64 -19.52 3.59
N MET A 11 5.79 -19.94 4.09
CA MET A 11 6.36 -19.40 5.32
C MET A 11 6.77 -17.94 5.17
N LYS A 12 7.33 -17.56 4.03
CA LYS A 12 7.69 -16.15 3.75
C LYS A 12 6.45 -15.25 3.77
N PHE A 13 5.39 -15.66 3.05
CA PHE A 13 4.13 -14.89 3.01
C PHE A 13 3.43 -14.87 4.37
N PHE A 14 3.48 -15.96 5.14
CA PHE A 14 2.95 -15.99 6.50
C PHE A 14 3.68 -14.99 7.41
N LEU A 15 5.02 -14.97 7.37
CA LEU A 15 5.80 -14.01 8.17
C LEU A 15 5.48 -12.55 7.80
N LEU A 16 5.32 -12.25 6.51
CA LEU A 16 4.93 -10.92 6.08
C LEU A 16 3.53 -10.55 6.58
N ALA A 17 2.60 -11.51 6.57
CA ALA A 17 1.22 -11.30 7.05
C ALA A 17 1.14 -11.01 8.56
N LEU A 18 2.16 -11.37 9.35
CA LEU A 18 2.18 -11.05 10.79
C LEU A 18 2.17 -9.54 11.06
N ILE A 19 2.72 -8.72 10.16
CA ILE A 19 2.72 -7.26 10.29
C ILE A 19 1.29 -6.70 10.30
N PRO A 20 0.48 -6.88 9.24
CA PRO A 20 -0.89 -6.41 9.26
C PRO A 20 -1.76 -7.09 10.31
N ILE A 21 -1.53 -8.38 10.63
CA ILE A 21 -2.24 -9.08 11.70
C ILE A 21 -1.95 -8.43 13.06
N TYR A 22 -0.71 -8.00 13.32
CA TYR A 22 -0.36 -7.27 14.54
C TYR A 22 -1.23 -6.02 14.70
N PHE A 23 -1.34 -5.17 13.68
CA PHE A 23 -2.14 -3.95 13.75
C PHE A 23 -3.65 -4.24 13.84
N ILE A 24 -4.16 -5.25 13.12
CA ILE A 24 -5.56 -5.69 13.29
C ILE A 24 -5.82 -6.11 14.74
N SER A 25 -4.93 -6.91 15.31
CA SER A 25 -5.07 -7.40 16.69
C SER A 25 -5.04 -6.24 17.69
N VAL A 26 -4.12 -5.30 17.53
CA VAL A 26 -4.08 -4.08 18.34
C VAL A 26 -5.39 -3.29 18.19
N GLY A 27 -5.87 -3.10 16.96
CA GLY A 27 -7.13 -2.40 16.68
C GLY A 27 -8.32 -3.01 17.41
N LEU A 28 -8.43 -4.35 17.39
CA LEU A 28 -9.48 -5.10 18.08
C LEU A 28 -9.39 -5.04 19.61
N ILE A 29 -8.19 -4.81 20.16
CA ILE A 29 -7.98 -4.67 21.61
C ILE A 29 -8.33 -3.26 22.10
N ILE A 30 -7.96 -2.22 21.34
CA ILE A 30 -8.07 -0.83 21.79
C ILE A 30 -9.45 -0.20 21.57
N GLN A 31 -10.27 -0.78 20.66
CA GLN A 31 -11.58 -0.24 20.33
C GLN A 31 -12.63 -1.36 20.33
N PRO A 32 -13.84 -1.15 20.92
CA PRO A 32 -14.92 -2.11 20.89
C PRO A 32 -15.33 -2.50 19.46
N PHE A 33 -15.69 -3.75 19.26
CA PHE A 33 -16.00 -4.29 17.93
C PHE A 33 -17.11 -3.50 17.21
N ASP A 34 -18.21 -3.16 17.91
CA ASP A 34 -19.31 -2.38 17.33
C ASP A 34 -18.84 -0.99 16.87
N SER A 35 -17.96 -0.36 17.64
CA SER A 35 -17.35 0.93 17.27
C SER A 35 -16.40 0.79 16.08
N ILE A 36 -15.70 -0.34 15.95
CA ILE A 36 -14.85 -0.63 14.77
C ILE A 36 -15.73 -0.76 13.52
N VAL A 37 -16.83 -1.49 13.59
CA VAL A 37 -17.75 -1.65 12.45
C VAL A 37 -18.32 -0.31 12.02
N THR A 38 -18.77 0.51 12.98
CA THR A 38 -19.24 1.87 12.70
C THR A 38 -18.15 2.74 12.12
N GLY A 39 -16.94 2.72 12.69
CA GLY A 39 -15.81 3.49 12.21
C GLY A 39 -15.35 3.08 10.80
N ILE A 40 -15.38 1.79 10.45
CA ILE A 40 -15.10 1.33 9.08
C ILE A 40 -16.17 1.87 8.11
N TYR A 41 -17.45 1.88 8.52
CA TYR A 41 -18.50 2.47 7.71
C TYR A 41 -18.26 3.96 7.48
N GLU A 42 -17.88 4.71 8.52
CA GLU A 42 -17.52 6.14 8.40
C GLU A 42 -16.33 6.34 7.47
N ILE A 43 -15.26 5.55 7.60
CA ILE A 43 -14.09 5.59 6.71
C ILE A 43 -14.47 5.35 5.24
N ILE A 44 -15.40 4.43 4.96
CA ILE A 44 -15.81 4.12 3.58
C ILE A 44 -16.57 5.29 2.94
N TRP A 45 -17.36 6.01 3.73
CA TRP A 45 -18.23 7.08 3.24
C TRP A 45 -17.63 8.49 3.41
N GLU A 46 -16.53 8.63 4.15
CA GLU A 46 -15.87 9.93 4.27
C GLU A 46 -15.23 10.33 2.93
N PRO A 47 -15.49 11.54 2.43
CA PRO A 47 -14.79 12.03 1.23
C PRO A 47 -13.32 12.29 1.54
N ASP A 48 -12.45 11.65 0.76
CA ASP A 48 -11.00 11.75 0.92
C ASP A 48 -10.46 13.04 0.25
N PHE A 49 -10.67 14.19 0.88
CA PHE A 49 -10.14 15.47 0.41
C PHE A 49 -8.77 15.74 1.05
N LEU A 50 -7.76 16.04 0.26
CA LEU A 50 -6.38 16.39 0.57
C LEU A 50 -5.71 15.41 1.56
N ILE A 51 -5.96 15.55 2.88
CA ILE A 51 -5.52 14.62 3.92
C ILE A 51 -6.71 14.30 4.81
N THR A 52 -7.10 13.03 4.83
CA THR A 52 -8.18 12.51 5.65
C THR A 52 -7.63 11.40 6.55
N ASP A 53 -7.28 11.76 7.78
CA ASP A 53 -6.76 10.81 8.77
C ASP A 53 -7.90 9.90 9.26
N TYR A 54 -7.82 8.63 8.94
CA TYR A 54 -8.85 7.65 9.32
C TYR A 54 -8.89 7.36 10.81
N ILE A 55 -7.84 7.71 11.57
CA ILE A 55 -7.87 7.67 13.03
C ILE A 55 -8.84 8.75 13.56
N ALA A 56 -8.86 9.91 12.92
CA ALA A 56 -9.81 10.98 13.29
C ALA A 56 -11.24 10.66 12.84
N VAL A 57 -11.43 9.94 11.74
CA VAL A 57 -12.75 9.60 11.18
C VAL A 57 -13.39 8.45 11.93
N GLY A 58 -12.76 7.29 11.96
CA GLY A 58 -13.35 6.04 12.46
C GLY A 58 -12.79 5.56 13.81
N GLY A 59 -11.79 6.28 14.33
CA GLY A 59 -11.02 5.85 15.50
C GLY A 59 -9.86 4.94 15.12
N MET A 60 -8.90 4.81 16.04
CA MET A 60 -7.64 4.11 15.80
C MET A 60 -7.85 2.62 15.49
N GLY A 61 -8.78 1.95 16.17
CA GLY A 61 -9.05 0.53 15.93
C GLY A 61 -9.61 0.28 14.54
N ALA A 62 -10.59 1.07 14.08
CA ALA A 62 -11.16 0.97 12.75
C ALA A 62 -10.12 1.28 11.67
N ALA A 63 -9.29 2.31 11.86
CA ALA A 63 -8.20 2.66 10.95
C ALA A 63 -7.18 1.52 10.81
N PHE A 64 -6.78 0.89 11.93
CA PHE A 64 -5.85 -0.25 11.92
C PHE A 64 -6.45 -1.50 11.28
N VAL A 65 -7.72 -1.78 11.52
CA VAL A 65 -8.42 -2.91 10.88
C VAL A 65 -8.54 -2.66 9.37
N ASN A 66 -8.92 -1.46 8.94
CA ASN A 66 -8.95 -1.10 7.52
C ASN A 66 -7.55 -1.28 6.89
N ALA A 67 -6.52 -0.67 7.46
CA ALA A 67 -5.17 -0.72 6.93
C ALA A 67 -4.59 -2.15 6.92
N GLY A 68 -4.82 -2.92 7.97
CA GLY A 68 -4.39 -4.31 8.05
C GLY A 68 -5.09 -5.20 7.03
N MET A 69 -6.40 -5.06 6.86
CA MET A 69 -7.16 -5.79 5.83
C MET A 69 -6.68 -5.46 4.42
N MET A 70 -6.42 -4.20 4.13
CA MET A 70 -5.90 -3.75 2.84
C MET A 70 -4.51 -4.33 2.54
N ALA A 71 -3.63 -4.37 3.54
CA ALA A 71 -2.32 -5.00 3.42
C ALA A 71 -2.44 -6.52 3.19
N LEU A 72 -3.33 -7.22 3.91
CA LEU A 72 -3.60 -8.64 3.69
C LEU A 72 -4.15 -8.91 2.28
N ILE A 73 -5.00 -8.04 1.74
CA ILE A 73 -5.49 -8.12 0.36
C ILE A 73 -4.32 -8.05 -0.62
N SER A 74 -3.35 -7.13 -0.42
CA SER A 74 -2.18 -7.02 -1.30
C SER A 74 -1.31 -8.29 -1.27
N ILE A 75 -1.06 -8.83 -0.07
CA ILE A 75 -0.33 -10.08 0.13
C ILE A 75 -1.06 -11.24 -0.56
N TYR A 76 -2.38 -11.34 -0.37
CA TYR A 76 -3.21 -12.38 -0.96
C TYR A 76 -3.16 -12.35 -2.50
N PHE A 77 -3.21 -11.19 -3.12
CA PHE A 77 -3.11 -11.08 -4.58
C PHE A 77 -1.78 -11.60 -5.11
N VAL A 78 -0.67 -11.17 -4.52
CA VAL A 78 0.66 -11.65 -4.95
C VAL A 78 0.79 -13.15 -4.73
N TYR A 79 0.33 -13.66 -3.58
CA TYR A 79 0.32 -15.09 -3.28
C TYR A 79 -0.55 -15.90 -4.24
N SER A 80 -1.79 -15.47 -4.50
CA SER A 80 -2.75 -16.20 -5.35
C SER A 80 -2.33 -16.27 -6.83
N LEU A 81 -1.54 -15.29 -7.29
CA LEU A 81 -0.97 -15.27 -8.63
C LEU A 81 0.27 -16.18 -8.78
N GLY A 82 0.63 -16.94 -7.76
CA GLY A 82 1.76 -17.86 -7.81
C GLY A 82 3.14 -17.20 -7.80
N MET A 83 3.23 -15.91 -7.46
CA MET A 83 4.48 -15.17 -7.47
C MET A 83 5.37 -15.54 -6.28
N GLU A 84 6.67 -15.50 -6.47
CA GLU A 84 7.63 -15.57 -5.37
C GLU A 84 7.70 -14.22 -4.63
N MET A 85 8.00 -14.28 -3.33
CA MET A 85 8.15 -13.08 -2.52
C MET A 85 9.47 -12.40 -2.82
N ASP A 86 9.41 -11.13 -3.15
CA ASP A 86 10.52 -10.22 -3.43
C ASP A 86 10.39 -8.91 -2.63
N GLY A 87 11.31 -7.97 -2.82
CA GLY A 87 11.25 -6.66 -2.18
C GLY A 87 10.01 -5.85 -2.56
N HIS A 88 9.49 -6.03 -3.79
CA HIS A 88 8.25 -5.38 -4.22
C HIS A 88 7.04 -5.91 -3.45
N THR A 89 7.03 -7.18 -3.08
CA THR A 89 5.97 -7.76 -2.24
C THR A 89 5.93 -7.09 -0.87
N ILE A 90 7.08 -6.93 -0.22
CA ILE A 90 7.20 -6.25 1.08
C ILE A 90 6.76 -4.79 0.96
N THR A 91 7.31 -4.07 -0.02
CA THR A 91 6.98 -2.67 -0.25
C THR A 91 5.49 -2.48 -0.53
N SER A 92 4.87 -3.37 -1.33
CA SER A 92 3.44 -3.30 -1.63
C SER A 92 2.58 -3.48 -0.38
N CYS A 93 2.97 -4.39 0.53
CA CYS A 93 2.29 -4.58 1.81
C CYS A 93 2.38 -3.32 2.68
N CYS A 94 3.60 -2.78 2.86
CA CYS A 94 3.83 -1.60 3.69
C CYS A 94 3.15 -0.34 3.13
N LEU A 95 3.22 -0.10 1.82
CA LEU A 95 2.55 1.03 1.18
C LEU A 95 1.03 0.87 1.19
N MET A 96 0.52 -0.35 0.99
CA MET A 96 -0.92 -0.58 1.11
C MET A 96 -1.40 -0.29 2.53
N PHE A 97 -0.67 -0.74 3.55
CA PHE A 97 -0.98 -0.44 4.95
C PHE A 97 -0.94 1.08 5.21
N GLY A 98 0.17 1.74 4.88
CA GLY A 98 0.37 3.16 5.16
C GLY A 98 -0.69 4.06 4.50
N PHE A 99 -0.94 3.87 3.19
CA PHE A 99 -1.97 4.64 2.50
C PHE A 99 -3.40 4.33 2.95
N SER A 100 -3.62 3.19 3.60
CA SER A 100 -4.93 2.82 4.13
C SER A 100 -5.20 3.35 5.54
N LEU A 101 -4.27 4.12 6.10
CA LEU A 101 -4.52 4.99 7.25
C LEU A 101 -5.11 6.35 6.82
N PHE A 102 -5.04 6.66 5.51
CA PHE A 102 -5.61 7.87 4.91
C PHE A 102 -5.87 7.68 3.41
N GLY A 103 -7.09 7.72 2.97
CA GLY A 103 -7.46 7.74 1.55
C GLY A 103 -7.66 6.39 0.84
N LYS A 104 -7.21 5.24 1.39
CA LYS A 104 -7.56 3.92 0.87
C LYS A 104 -8.45 3.16 1.82
N ASN A 105 -9.54 2.62 1.30
CA ASN A 105 -10.44 1.80 2.08
C ASN A 105 -10.90 0.55 1.29
N LEU A 106 -11.63 -0.33 1.97
CA LEU A 106 -12.07 -1.61 1.41
C LEU A 106 -12.96 -1.49 0.16
N MET A 107 -13.49 -0.31 -0.15
CA MET A 107 -14.41 -0.10 -1.27
C MET A 107 -13.79 0.63 -2.46
N ASN A 108 -12.89 1.60 -2.23
CA ASN A 108 -12.47 2.54 -3.28
C ASN A 108 -11.34 2.04 -4.20
N ILE A 109 -10.72 0.91 -3.92
CA ILE A 109 -9.59 0.38 -4.72
C ILE A 109 -10.01 -0.44 -5.95
N TRP A 110 -11.22 -1.03 -5.94
CA TRP A 110 -11.59 -2.09 -6.88
C TRP A 110 -11.72 -1.64 -8.33
N ALA A 111 -12.19 -0.41 -8.55
CA ALA A 111 -12.31 0.14 -9.90
C ALA A 111 -10.96 0.26 -10.59
N ILE A 112 -9.92 0.70 -9.84
CA ILE A 112 -8.54 0.80 -10.35
C ILE A 112 -7.96 -0.60 -10.63
N PHE A 113 -8.14 -1.56 -9.70
CA PHE A 113 -7.73 -2.94 -9.96
C PHE A 113 -8.40 -3.54 -11.17
N LEU A 114 -9.70 -3.31 -11.36
CA LEU A 114 -10.43 -3.76 -12.54
C LEU A 114 -9.83 -3.16 -13.82
N GLY A 115 -9.45 -1.88 -13.80
CA GLY A 115 -8.77 -1.23 -14.92
C GLY A 115 -7.45 -1.90 -15.29
N VAL A 116 -6.61 -2.20 -14.29
CA VAL A 116 -5.34 -2.91 -14.50
C VAL A 116 -5.58 -4.33 -15.02
N PHE A 117 -6.57 -5.03 -14.48
CA PHE A 117 -6.96 -6.37 -14.97
C PHE A 117 -7.41 -6.31 -16.44
N LEU A 118 -8.26 -5.34 -16.81
CA LEU A 118 -8.71 -5.17 -18.19
C LEU A 118 -7.55 -4.82 -19.13
N TYR A 119 -6.58 -4.03 -18.67
CA TYR A 119 -5.36 -3.76 -19.43
C TYR A 119 -4.55 -5.04 -19.69
N ALA A 120 -4.30 -5.84 -18.65
CA ALA A 120 -3.60 -7.12 -18.79
C ALA A 120 -4.32 -8.05 -19.77
N LYS A 121 -5.65 -8.16 -19.65
CA LYS A 121 -6.48 -8.99 -20.54
C LYS A 121 -6.47 -8.48 -21.99
N TYR A 122 -6.56 -7.17 -22.19
CA TYR A 122 -6.52 -6.56 -23.53
C TYR A 122 -5.19 -6.86 -24.24
N HIS A 123 -4.07 -6.80 -23.53
CA HIS A 123 -2.75 -7.11 -24.04
C HIS A 123 -2.41 -8.60 -24.03
N LYS A 124 -3.37 -9.48 -23.64
CA LYS A 124 -3.17 -10.94 -23.53
C LYS A 124 -1.99 -11.32 -22.63
N MET A 125 -1.75 -10.53 -21.61
CA MET A 125 -0.68 -10.74 -20.62
C MET A 125 -1.27 -11.28 -19.32
N HIS A 126 -0.44 -11.97 -18.54
CA HIS A 126 -0.84 -12.42 -17.22
C HIS A 126 -0.90 -11.25 -16.23
N LEU A 127 -1.87 -11.26 -15.31
CA LEU A 127 -2.06 -10.18 -14.33
C LEU A 127 -0.83 -9.99 -13.42
N SER A 128 -0.06 -11.05 -13.16
CA SER A 128 1.17 -10.98 -12.36
C SER A 128 2.18 -9.94 -12.87
N ASN A 129 2.19 -9.64 -14.20
CA ASN A 129 3.08 -8.64 -14.76
C ASN A 129 2.74 -7.20 -14.34
N TYR A 130 1.50 -6.98 -13.88
CA TYR A 130 0.99 -5.65 -13.57
C TYR A 130 0.43 -5.53 -12.15
N ILE A 131 0.49 -6.60 -11.34
CA ILE A 131 -0.14 -6.60 -10.01
C ILE A 131 0.44 -5.51 -9.10
N TYR A 132 1.76 -5.31 -9.11
CA TYR A 132 2.38 -4.24 -8.33
C TYR A 132 1.98 -2.85 -8.82
N VAL A 133 1.82 -2.68 -10.15
CA VAL A 133 1.29 -1.44 -10.71
C VAL A 133 -0.13 -1.19 -10.20
N GLY A 134 -0.95 -2.23 -10.14
CA GLY A 134 -2.30 -2.16 -9.56
C GLY A 134 -2.28 -1.77 -8.09
N ILE A 135 -1.49 -2.47 -7.27
CA ILE A 135 -1.38 -2.20 -5.83
C ILE A 135 -0.90 -0.77 -5.56
N TYR A 136 0.16 -0.32 -6.24
CA TYR A 136 0.67 1.04 -6.08
C TYR A 136 -0.29 2.09 -6.66
N GLY A 137 -0.92 1.79 -7.80
CA GLY A 137 -1.87 2.66 -8.47
C GLY A 137 -3.13 2.97 -7.69
N THR A 138 -3.49 2.10 -6.73
CA THR A 138 -4.58 2.42 -5.80
C THR A 138 -4.28 3.61 -4.87
N SER A 139 -3.07 4.20 -4.93
CA SER A 139 -2.80 5.51 -4.31
C SER A 139 -3.71 6.61 -4.87
N LEU A 140 -4.31 6.41 -6.04
CA LEU A 140 -5.29 7.29 -6.65
C LEU A 140 -6.74 7.02 -6.21
N SER A 141 -6.97 6.05 -5.33
CA SER A 141 -8.32 5.71 -4.86
C SER A 141 -9.07 6.85 -4.15
N PRO A 142 -8.44 7.83 -3.49
CA PRO A 142 -9.13 9.03 -3.00
C PRO A 142 -9.96 9.75 -4.08
N ILE A 143 -9.53 9.74 -5.33
CA ILE A 143 -10.29 10.33 -6.46
C ILE A 143 -11.66 9.65 -6.61
N ILE A 144 -11.74 8.35 -6.34
CA ILE A 144 -12.99 7.58 -6.41
C ILE A 144 -13.98 8.11 -5.37
N THR A 145 -13.53 8.27 -4.12
CA THR A 145 -14.37 8.76 -3.03
C THR A 145 -14.76 10.23 -3.24
N GLN A 146 -13.82 11.06 -3.71
CA GLN A 146 -14.11 12.46 -4.04
C GLN A 146 -15.19 12.59 -5.10
N LEU A 147 -15.09 11.87 -6.21
CA LEU A 147 -16.08 11.92 -7.28
C LEU A 147 -17.48 11.52 -6.84
N MET A 148 -17.58 10.57 -5.91
CA MET A 148 -18.86 10.17 -5.31
C MET A 148 -19.54 11.31 -4.57
N HIS A 149 -18.82 12.33 -4.10
CA HIS A 149 -19.37 13.43 -3.30
C HIS A 149 -19.49 14.75 -4.07
N VAL A 150 -18.57 15.02 -5.00
CA VAL A 150 -18.50 16.33 -5.68
C VAL A 150 -19.36 16.41 -6.93
N VAL A 151 -19.60 15.27 -7.60
CA VAL A 151 -20.37 15.26 -8.85
C VAL A 151 -21.87 15.41 -8.57
N GLU A 152 -22.49 16.47 -9.07
CA GLU A 152 -23.93 16.75 -8.93
C GLU A 152 -24.77 15.96 -9.93
N LEU A 153 -24.83 14.65 -9.76
CA LEU A 153 -25.65 13.72 -10.55
C LEU A 153 -26.49 12.81 -9.62
N PRO A 154 -27.55 12.19 -10.13
CA PRO A 154 -28.25 11.12 -9.40
C PRO A 154 -27.29 10.03 -8.94
N ILE A 155 -27.51 9.44 -7.77
CA ILE A 155 -26.58 8.53 -7.09
C ILE A 155 -26.06 7.38 -7.99
N TRP A 156 -26.94 6.79 -8.80
CA TRP A 156 -26.57 5.71 -9.70
C TRP A 156 -25.64 6.18 -10.85
N GLN A 157 -25.88 7.39 -11.41
CA GLN A 157 -25.00 7.96 -12.43
C GLN A 157 -23.65 8.34 -11.87
N ARG A 158 -23.62 8.90 -10.66
CA ARG A 158 -22.43 9.23 -9.91
C ARG A 158 -21.56 7.99 -9.69
N PHE A 159 -22.20 6.89 -9.28
CA PHE A 159 -21.54 5.60 -9.10
C PHE A 159 -20.93 5.08 -10.42
N CYS A 160 -21.69 5.12 -11.54
CA CYS A 160 -21.20 4.70 -12.84
C CYS A 160 -20.00 5.54 -13.32
N VAL A 161 -20.09 6.87 -13.19
CA VAL A 161 -18.99 7.79 -13.58
C VAL A 161 -17.75 7.51 -12.76
N THR A 162 -17.89 7.37 -11.45
CA THR A 162 -16.79 7.11 -10.53
C THR A 162 -16.08 5.79 -10.83
N ILE A 163 -16.84 4.72 -11.07
CA ILE A 163 -16.26 3.42 -11.47
C ILE A 163 -15.56 3.53 -12.82
N LEU A 164 -16.18 4.21 -13.80
CA LEU A 164 -15.58 4.37 -15.12
C LEU A 164 -14.24 5.12 -15.04
N VAL A 165 -14.18 6.21 -14.27
CA VAL A 165 -12.94 6.96 -14.04
C VAL A 165 -11.88 6.08 -13.38
N GLY A 166 -12.25 5.29 -12.35
CA GLY A 166 -11.34 4.37 -11.70
C GLY A 166 -10.79 3.30 -12.66
N ILE A 167 -11.66 2.74 -13.53
CA ILE A 167 -11.24 1.79 -14.57
C ILE A 167 -10.29 2.47 -15.56
N CYS A 168 -10.59 3.68 -16.00
CA CYS A 168 -9.71 4.44 -16.90
C CYS A 168 -8.34 4.71 -16.27
N ILE A 169 -8.30 5.12 -14.99
CA ILE A 169 -7.05 5.28 -14.22
C ILE A 169 -6.24 3.98 -14.25
N GLY A 170 -6.86 2.88 -13.85
CA GLY A 170 -6.19 1.58 -13.78
C GLY A 170 -5.72 1.07 -15.15
N PHE A 171 -6.45 1.38 -16.22
CA PHE A 171 -6.10 0.96 -17.58
C PHE A 171 -4.93 1.77 -18.17
N VAL A 172 -4.86 3.07 -17.86
CA VAL A 172 -3.80 3.98 -18.37
C VAL A 172 -2.50 3.86 -17.56
N LEU A 173 -2.59 3.44 -16.30
CA LEU A 173 -1.46 3.43 -15.38
C LEU A 173 -0.30 2.50 -15.81
N PRO A 174 -0.50 1.24 -16.27
CA PRO A 174 0.59 0.37 -16.66
C PRO A 174 1.48 0.92 -17.78
N PRO A 175 0.95 1.39 -18.93
CA PRO A 175 1.79 1.96 -19.97
C PRO A 175 2.50 3.22 -19.49
N LEU A 176 1.83 4.09 -18.72
CA LEU A 176 2.44 5.31 -18.22
C LEU A 176 3.58 5.03 -17.23
N ALA A 177 3.40 4.07 -16.32
CA ALA A 177 4.45 3.66 -15.39
C ALA A 177 5.67 3.10 -16.12
N THR A 178 5.46 2.31 -17.18
CA THR A 178 6.55 1.79 -18.01
C THR A 178 7.30 2.90 -18.71
N HIS A 179 6.59 3.87 -19.30
CA HIS A 179 7.22 5.00 -19.98
C HIS A 179 7.91 5.96 -19.02
N SER A 180 7.39 6.13 -17.80
CA SER A 180 8.03 6.97 -16.79
C SER A 180 9.45 6.52 -16.45
N HIS A 181 9.71 5.21 -16.45
CA HIS A 181 11.05 4.67 -16.23
C HIS A 181 12.06 5.18 -17.27
N TYR A 182 11.67 5.27 -18.53
CA TYR A 182 12.52 5.82 -19.57
C TYR A 182 12.76 7.33 -19.39
N ALA A 183 11.77 8.07 -18.92
CA ALA A 183 11.87 9.51 -18.71
C ALA A 183 12.85 9.87 -17.59
N HIS A 184 12.80 9.20 -16.46
CA HIS A 184 13.68 9.49 -15.32
C HIS A 184 14.93 8.59 -15.24
N LYS A 185 15.10 7.61 -16.17
CA LYS A 185 16.30 6.77 -16.31
C LYS A 185 16.79 6.09 -15.01
N GLY A 186 15.87 5.72 -14.13
CA GLY A 186 16.19 5.10 -12.84
C GLY A 186 16.51 6.07 -11.69
N TYR A 187 16.50 7.39 -11.91
CA TYR A 187 16.71 8.37 -10.84
C TYR A 187 15.53 8.49 -9.88
N SER A 188 14.32 8.06 -10.28
CA SER A 188 13.17 7.95 -9.38
C SER A 188 12.97 6.51 -8.94
N LEU A 189 12.84 6.29 -7.65
CA LEU A 189 12.55 4.98 -7.07
C LEU A 189 11.08 4.55 -7.28
N TYR A 190 10.20 5.50 -7.61
CA TYR A 190 8.76 5.31 -7.62
C TYR A 190 8.15 5.54 -9.00
N ASN A 191 8.41 4.66 -9.97
CA ASN A 191 7.85 4.74 -11.32
C ASN A 191 6.33 4.91 -11.32
N VAL A 192 5.63 4.07 -10.57
CA VAL A 192 4.15 4.09 -10.47
C VAL A 192 3.69 5.34 -9.73
N GLY A 193 4.40 5.77 -8.68
CA GLY A 193 4.09 7.00 -7.95
C GLY A 193 4.23 8.23 -8.85
N PHE A 194 5.27 8.31 -9.67
CA PHE A 194 5.45 9.39 -10.65
C PHE A 194 4.32 9.40 -11.69
N ALA A 195 4.00 8.22 -12.25
CA ALA A 195 2.89 8.08 -13.20
C ALA A 195 1.54 8.46 -12.56
N SER A 196 1.31 8.05 -11.31
CA SER A 196 0.11 8.42 -10.54
C SER A 196 0.01 9.93 -10.34
N GLY A 197 1.12 10.61 -10.05
CA GLY A 197 1.17 12.06 -9.92
C GLY A 197 0.77 12.77 -11.22
N ILE A 198 1.25 12.29 -12.38
CA ILE A 198 0.84 12.83 -13.69
C ILE A 198 -0.67 12.64 -13.90
N ILE A 199 -1.19 11.42 -13.66
CA ILE A 199 -2.63 11.14 -13.81
C ILE A 199 -3.45 12.03 -12.87
N ALA A 200 -3.06 12.17 -11.61
CA ALA A 200 -3.74 13.04 -10.65
C ALA A 200 -3.79 14.49 -11.12
N THR A 201 -2.66 15.01 -11.60
CA THR A 201 -2.57 16.39 -12.11
C THR A 201 -3.49 16.62 -13.30
N VAL A 202 -3.49 15.69 -14.26
CA VAL A 202 -4.37 15.78 -15.45
C VAL A 202 -5.84 15.71 -15.04
N LEU A 203 -6.21 14.76 -14.17
CA LEU A 203 -7.60 14.59 -13.72
C LEU A 203 -8.09 15.81 -12.94
N VAL A 204 -7.32 16.29 -11.95
CA VAL A 204 -7.71 17.47 -11.16
C VAL A 204 -7.84 18.71 -12.05
N SER A 205 -6.91 18.90 -13.00
CA SER A 205 -7.00 20.01 -13.96
C SER A 205 -8.23 19.90 -14.85
N THR A 206 -8.55 18.69 -15.29
CA THR A 206 -9.75 18.41 -16.08
C THR A 206 -11.01 18.70 -15.27
N PHE A 207 -11.10 18.22 -14.02
CA PHE A 207 -12.26 18.50 -13.16
C PHE A 207 -12.46 20.00 -12.93
N LYS A 208 -11.41 20.75 -12.67
CA LYS A 208 -11.47 22.22 -12.56
C LYS A 208 -11.98 22.88 -13.83
N SER A 209 -11.60 22.38 -15.01
CA SER A 209 -12.10 22.91 -16.29
C SER A 209 -13.61 22.72 -16.47
N PHE A 210 -14.20 21.72 -15.80
CA PHE A 210 -15.64 21.49 -15.76
C PHE A 210 -16.34 22.16 -14.56
N GLY A 211 -15.64 23.03 -13.82
CA GLY A 211 -16.19 23.70 -12.65
C GLY A 211 -16.31 22.80 -11.42
N ILE A 212 -15.71 21.62 -11.44
CA ILE A 212 -15.65 20.72 -10.28
C ILE A 212 -14.47 21.15 -9.43
N GLU A 213 -14.73 21.97 -8.41
CA GLU A 213 -13.74 22.40 -7.43
C GLU A 213 -13.87 21.56 -6.16
N THR A 214 -12.74 21.10 -5.68
CA THR A 214 -12.66 20.41 -4.39
C THR A 214 -12.05 21.36 -3.38
N GLU A 215 -12.78 21.70 -2.34
CA GLU A 215 -12.21 22.42 -1.21
C GLU A 215 -11.21 21.52 -0.46
N ALA A 216 -10.02 22.08 -0.21
CA ALA A 216 -9.04 21.36 0.60
C ALA A 216 -9.57 21.23 2.03
N ARG A 217 -9.80 20.01 2.49
CA ARG A 217 -10.24 19.69 3.84
C ARG A 217 -9.14 18.90 4.54
N LEU A 218 -8.68 19.39 5.66
CA LEU A 218 -7.70 18.73 6.50
C LEU A 218 -8.41 18.13 7.71
N ILE A 219 -8.47 16.80 7.76
CA ILE A 219 -8.90 16.05 8.95
C ILE A 219 -7.66 15.43 9.55
N TRP A 220 -7.37 15.78 10.79
CA TRP A 220 -6.16 15.35 11.48
C TRP A 220 -6.45 15.02 12.93
N SER A 221 -5.99 13.85 13.40
CA SER A 221 -6.02 13.48 14.81
C SER A 221 -4.77 13.98 15.52
N SER A 222 -4.90 14.27 16.79
CA SER A 222 -3.80 14.67 17.67
C SER A 222 -3.88 13.94 19.01
N GLY A 223 -2.74 13.85 19.70
CA GLY A 223 -2.67 13.20 21.01
C GLY A 223 -2.44 11.69 20.99
N ASN A 224 -2.25 11.09 19.80
CA ASN A 224 -2.02 9.66 19.64
C ASN A 224 -0.52 9.29 19.56
N ASP A 225 0.38 10.29 19.58
CA ASP A 225 1.80 10.14 19.27
C ASP A 225 2.51 9.11 20.16
N ALA A 226 2.28 9.16 21.47
CA ALA A 226 2.91 8.24 22.42
C ALA A 226 2.51 6.79 22.18
N MET A 227 1.23 6.56 21.87
CA MET A 227 0.71 5.22 21.59
C MET A 227 1.23 4.71 20.25
N LEU A 228 1.18 5.52 19.19
CA LEU A 228 1.70 5.16 17.88
C LEU A 228 3.20 4.89 17.92
N LEU A 229 3.97 5.75 18.61
CA LEU A 229 5.41 5.54 18.82
C LEU A 229 5.67 4.22 19.55
N GLY A 230 4.92 3.92 20.62
CA GLY A 230 5.06 2.67 21.36
C GLY A 230 4.78 1.44 20.50
N LEU A 231 3.72 1.47 19.70
CA LEU A 231 3.35 0.36 18.80
C LEU A 231 4.40 0.14 17.70
N LEU A 232 4.89 1.22 17.08
CA LEU A 232 5.93 1.14 16.07
C LEU A 232 7.26 0.67 16.67
N PHE A 233 7.62 1.18 17.85
CA PHE A 233 8.82 0.74 18.54
C PHE A 233 8.79 -0.76 18.85
N VAL A 234 7.67 -1.28 19.37
CA VAL A 234 7.52 -2.72 19.64
C VAL A 234 7.66 -3.53 18.34
N LEU A 235 7.05 -3.07 17.24
CA LEU A 235 7.13 -3.73 15.95
C LEU A 235 8.57 -3.76 15.43
N PHE A 236 9.24 -2.62 15.34
CA PHE A 236 10.57 -2.51 14.73
C PHE A 236 11.68 -3.09 15.62
N ALA A 237 11.59 -2.91 16.93
CA ALA A 237 12.49 -3.58 17.87
C ALA A 237 12.29 -5.10 17.82
N GLY A 238 11.04 -5.57 17.76
CA GLY A 238 10.70 -6.97 17.58
C GLY A 238 11.29 -7.57 16.30
N MET A 239 11.14 -6.87 15.17
CA MET A 239 11.76 -7.28 13.89
C MET A 239 13.28 -7.40 14.02
N SER A 240 13.93 -6.42 14.64
CA SER A 240 15.40 -6.42 14.84
C SER A 240 15.86 -7.57 15.71
N VAL A 241 15.17 -7.82 16.82
CA VAL A 241 15.47 -8.95 17.74
C VAL A 241 15.27 -10.28 17.03
N VAL A 242 14.15 -10.48 16.36
CA VAL A 242 13.87 -11.73 15.61
C VAL A 242 14.92 -11.95 14.52
N ALA A 243 15.31 -10.92 13.78
CA ALA A 243 16.32 -11.00 12.74
C ALA A 243 17.68 -11.48 13.29
N VAL A 244 18.10 -10.92 14.42
CA VAL A 244 19.36 -11.31 15.06
C VAL A 244 19.27 -12.73 15.65
N LEU A 245 18.16 -13.08 16.29
CA LEU A 245 17.96 -14.44 16.85
C LEU A 245 17.87 -15.49 15.73
N TRP A 246 17.43 -15.14 14.54
CA TRP A 246 17.27 -16.08 13.43
C TRP A 246 18.59 -16.63 12.90
N ARG A 247 19.59 -15.77 12.68
CA ARG A 247 20.89 -16.16 12.12
C ARG A 247 22.11 -15.62 12.87
N GLY A 248 21.92 -14.94 13.97
CA GLY A 248 22.99 -14.44 14.82
C GLY A 248 24.00 -13.57 14.07
N LYS A 249 25.27 -13.95 14.14
CA LYS A 249 26.37 -13.22 13.51
C LYS A 249 26.23 -13.10 11.99
N ASP A 250 25.63 -14.07 11.32
CA ASP A 250 25.47 -14.03 9.85
C ASP A 250 24.50 -12.90 9.42
N THR A 251 23.49 -12.59 10.26
CA THR A 251 22.61 -11.45 10.03
C THR A 251 23.38 -10.14 10.10
N LEU A 252 24.24 -9.97 11.11
CA LEU A 252 25.03 -8.73 11.28
C LEU A 252 26.05 -8.55 10.16
N LEU A 253 26.77 -9.62 9.77
CA LEU A 253 27.70 -9.58 8.63
C LEU A 253 26.98 -9.31 7.30
N GLY A 254 25.77 -9.87 7.13
CA GLY A 254 24.94 -9.57 5.96
C GLY A 254 24.46 -8.11 5.94
N TYR A 255 24.13 -7.55 7.10
CA TYR A 255 23.75 -6.16 7.23
C TYR A 255 24.90 -5.19 6.95
N GLU A 256 26.13 -5.51 7.38
CA GLU A 256 27.35 -4.76 7.01
C GLU A 256 27.55 -4.72 5.50
N LYS A 257 27.34 -5.85 4.80
CA LYS A 257 27.37 -5.89 3.33
C LYS A 257 26.29 -5.01 2.71
N LEU A 258 25.09 -5.02 3.27
CA LEU A 258 23.98 -4.16 2.80
C LEU A 258 24.37 -2.68 2.88
N LEU A 259 24.95 -2.25 4.00
CA LEU A 259 25.41 -0.86 4.18
C LEU A 259 26.51 -0.45 3.17
N GLY A 260 27.28 -1.41 2.68
CA GLY A 260 28.28 -1.18 1.62
C GLY A 260 27.70 -1.09 0.20
N THR A 261 26.40 -1.34 0.01
CA THR A 261 25.75 -1.25 -1.31
C THR A 261 25.36 0.19 -1.63
N THR A 262 25.40 0.55 -2.90
CA THR A 262 25.06 1.92 -3.34
C THR A 262 23.55 2.15 -3.47
N GLY A 263 22.73 1.09 -3.40
CA GLY A 263 21.29 1.17 -3.66
C GLY A 263 20.90 1.55 -5.09
N ILE A 264 21.88 1.74 -5.97
CA ILE A 264 21.66 2.07 -7.38
C ILE A 264 21.59 0.77 -8.19
N GLY A 265 20.59 0.64 -9.06
CA GLY A 265 20.57 -0.44 -10.05
C GLY A 265 19.66 -1.62 -9.76
N GLY A 266 18.60 -1.46 -8.95
CA GLY A 266 17.54 -2.48 -8.86
C GLY A 266 17.91 -3.73 -8.07
N THR A 267 18.81 -3.62 -7.11
CA THR A 267 19.19 -4.72 -6.19
C THR A 267 18.02 -5.10 -5.30
N ASP A 268 17.63 -6.35 -5.33
CA ASP A 268 16.64 -6.89 -4.37
C ASP A 268 17.37 -7.52 -3.16
N TYR A 269 17.37 -6.81 -2.05
CA TYR A 269 18.06 -7.25 -0.83
C TYR A 269 17.47 -8.52 -0.22
N LEU A 270 16.17 -8.79 -0.41
CA LEU A 270 15.56 -10.04 0.05
C LEU A 270 16.12 -11.24 -0.71
N LEU A 271 16.31 -11.12 -2.02
CA LEU A 271 16.82 -12.18 -2.86
C LEU A 271 18.35 -12.35 -2.72
N GLU A 272 19.09 -11.25 -2.55
CA GLU A 272 20.56 -11.28 -2.49
C GLU A 272 21.12 -11.60 -1.09
N LEU A 273 20.54 -10.97 -0.05
CA LEU A 273 21.06 -11.04 1.32
C LEU A 273 20.19 -11.92 2.24
N GLY A 274 18.96 -12.22 1.80
CA GLY A 274 18.03 -13.09 2.50
C GLY A 274 17.17 -12.40 3.56
N GLY A 275 16.14 -13.13 4.03
CA GLY A 275 15.08 -12.56 4.86
C GLY A 275 15.53 -12.04 6.23
N ALA A 276 16.55 -12.63 6.86
CA ALA A 276 17.03 -12.16 8.16
C ALA A 276 17.67 -10.76 8.07
N VAL A 277 18.48 -10.53 7.03
CA VAL A 277 19.12 -9.22 6.80
C VAL A 277 18.07 -8.18 6.41
N THR A 278 17.12 -8.55 5.56
CA THR A 278 16.01 -7.68 5.19
C THR A 278 15.16 -7.30 6.40
N LEU A 279 14.84 -8.26 7.27
CA LEU A 279 14.07 -8.00 8.48
C LEU A 279 14.83 -7.09 9.46
N LEU A 280 16.15 -7.28 9.61
CA LEU A 280 16.97 -6.38 10.42
C LEU A 280 17.00 -4.97 9.84
N ASN A 281 17.13 -4.84 8.51
CA ASN A 281 17.10 -3.55 7.84
C ASN A 281 15.75 -2.83 8.04
N MET A 282 14.64 -3.55 7.93
CA MET A 282 13.31 -2.98 8.21
C MET A 282 13.17 -2.54 9.67
N GLY A 283 13.69 -3.34 10.60
CA GLY A 283 13.60 -3.03 12.03
C GLY A 283 14.50 -1.87 12.50
N LEU A 284 15.62 -1.62 11.83
CA LEU A 284 16.54 -0.53 12.19
C LEU A 284 16.23 0.80 11.50
N ASN A 285 15.56 0.76 10.35
CA ASN A 285 15.26 1.95 9.55
C ASN A 285 13.76 2.34 9.59
N GLY A 286 12.93 1.60 10.26
CA GLY A 286 11.53 1.93 10.56
C GLY A 286 11.41 2.60 11.92
#